data_3b2ab7a9ac4198df16df540d8abc7934
#
_entry.id   3b2ab7a9ac4198df16df540d8abc7934
#
_cell.length_a   1.000
_cell.length_b   1.000
_cell.length_c   1.000
_cell.angle_alpha   90.00
_cell.angle_beta   90.00
_cell.angle_gamma   90.00
#
_symmetry.space_group_name_H-M   'P 1'
#
loop_
_entity.id
_entity.type
_entity.pdbx_description
1 polymer ?
#
loop_
_entity_poly.entity_id
_entity_poly.type
_entity_poly.pdbx_seq_one_letter_code
_entity_poly.pdbx_strand_id
1 'polypeptide(L)'
;ENDGAIKEEKLTGINDPDFIWIFDMMEEVGAFPHNLANCSPALHGDLLFCSTGNGQDESHVNIPSPKAPSIVALNRTTGKLVWEDNSVEDRILHGQWSAPSVGRIGDVVQVVHGQGDGWIRGYEAESGKKLWEFDTNPKDSVWPKTRNELISTPVIVDNVVYIANGQDPEHGEGIGHAYAIDGTKRGDITKTGLIWHYDKIRRSISTAAVYEGIVYLSDFSGFLHALDAKTGKPLWVHDMFAAVWSSPLVVDGKLYLGDEDGDVVVMQPGRELKVISEVNMGSSVYSTVVPANGTLYIMNRNQLWALAEGASRKTH
;
A
#
# COMPACT_ATOMS: atom_id res chain seq x y z
N GLU A 1 -11.47 -30.96 10.82
CA GLU A 1 -12.52 -30.85 11.84
C GLU A 1 -13.35 -29.61 11.53
N ASN A 2 -14.70 -29.73 11.51
CA ASN A 2 -15.62 -28.64 11.19
C ASN A 2 -15.95 -27.85 12.47
N ASP A 3 -14.96 -27.14 13.01
CA ASP A 3 -15.10 -26.35 14.23
C ASP A 3 -15.02 -24.82 14.01
N GLY A 4 -14.86 -24.40 12.75
CA GLY A 4 -14.81 -23.01 12.33
C GLY A 4 -16.18 -22.34 12.16
N ALA A 5 -16.20 -21.20 11.47
CA ALA A 5 -17.38 -20.35 11.25
C ALA A 5 -18.44 -21.01 10.37
N ILE A 6 -18.06 -21.88 9.44
CA ILE A 6 -18.96 -22.61 8.54
C ILE A 6 -19.00 -24.09 8.94
N LYS A 7 -19.97 -24.44 9.78
CA LYS A 7 -20.10 -25.81 10.34
C LYS A 7 -20.53 -26.88 9.35
N GLU A 8 -21.12 -26.51 8.22
CA GLU A 8 -21.64 -27.43 7.21
C GLU A 8 -20.77 -27.51 5.95
N GLU A 9 -19.52 -27.09 6.06
CA GLU A 9 -18.61 -27.17 4.93
C GLU A 9 -18.28 -28.64 4.57
N LYS A 10 -18.10 -28.87 3.27
CA LYS A 10 -17.86 -30.23 2.74
C LYS A 10 -16.39 -30.65 2.73
N LEU A 11 -15.50 -29.70 3.05
CA LEU A 11 -14.06 -29.92 3.11
C LEU A 11 -13.71 -30.44 4.50
N THR A 12 -13.36 -31.72 4.61
CA THR A 12 -13.13 -32.40 5.89
C THR A 12 -11.76 -33.13 5.96
N GLY A 13 -10.93 -32.92 4.95
CA GLY A 13 -9.58 -33.48 4.91
C GLY A 13 -8.62 -32.70 5.79
N ILE A 14 -7.63 -33.37 6.40
CA ILE A 14 -6.63 -32.74 7.29
C ILE A 14 -5.83 -31.58 6.62
N ASN A 15 -5.79 -31.55 5.30
CA ASN A 15 -5.11 -30.51 4.52
C ASN A 15 -6.09 -29.51 3.86
N ASP A 16 -7.38 -29.65 4.12
CA ASP A 16 -8.38 -28.73 3.59
C ASP A 16 -8.39 -27.44 4.43
N PRO A 17 -8.67 -26.28 3.83
CA PRO A 17 -8.82 -25.02 4.56
C PRO A 17 -10.10 -25.07 5.42
N ASP A 18 -10.03 -24.49 6.62
CA ASP A 18 -11.16 -24.32 7.52
C ASP A 18 -11.40 -22.82 7.77
N PHE A 19 -12.67 -22.42 7.87
CA PHE A 19 -13.05 -21.03 8.18
C PHE A 19 -13.11 -20.86 9.70
N ILE A 20 -12.07 -20.25 10.30
CA ILE A 20 -12.03 -19.98 11.72
C ILE A 20 -13.12 -18.96 12.10
N TRP A 21 -13.22 -17.88 11.33
CA TRP A 21 -14.26 -16.85 11.47
C TRP A 21 -14.44 -16.08 10.15
N ILE A 22 -15.57 -15.38 10.05
CA ILE A 22 -15.90 -14.45 8.96
C ILE A 22 -16.33 -13.14 9.60
N PHE A 23 -15.87 -12.03 9.07
CA PHE A 23 -16.29 -10.68 9.40
C PHE A 23 -16.79 -9.99 8.13
N ASP A 24 -18.09 -9.82 8.02
CA ASP A 24 -18.70 -9.13 6.88
C ASP A 24 -18.72 -7.62 7.17
N MET A 25 -17.86 -6.87 6.46
CA MET A 25 -17.72 -5.43 6.67
C MET A 25 -18.96 -4.63 6.29
N MET A 26 -19.82 -5.14 5.39
CA MET A 26 -21.06 -4.49 5.02
C MET A 26 -22.11 -4.64 6.13
N GLU A 27 -22.24 -5.85 6.68
CA GLU A 27 -23.23 -6.15 7.73
C GLU A 27 -22.79 -5.67 9.11
N GLU A 28 -21.50 -5.83 9.45
CA GLU A 28 -20.98 -5.57 10.81
C GLU A 28 -20.70 -4.09 11.08
N VAL A 29 -20.17 -3.37 10.08
CA VAL A 29 -19.76 -1.96 10.22
C VAL A 29 -20.39 -1.03 9.18
N GLY A 30 -21.28 -1.54 8.34
CA GLY A 30 -22.02 -0.75 7.35
C GLY A 30 -21.17 -0.16 6.23
N ALA A 31 -20.01 -0.74 5.94
CA ALA A 31 -19.16 -0.27 4.86
C ALA A 31 -19.82 -0.47 3.49
N PHE A 32 -19.65 0.48 2.60
CA PHE A 32 -20.03 0.37 1.19
C PHE A 32 -18.75 0.42 0.35
N PRO A 33 -18.14 -0.75 0.04
CA PRO A 33 -16.87 -0.78 -0.68
C PRO A 33 -17.06 -0.29 -2.12
N HIS A 34 -16.21 0.65 -2.55
CA HIS A 34 -16.14 1.05 -3.94
C HIS A 34 -15.29 0.03 -4.69
N ASN A 35 -15.87 -0.58 -5.73
CA ASN A 35 -15.28 -1.68 -6.49
C ASN A 35 -14.92 -2.88 -5.58
N LEU A 36 -13.67 -3.00 -5.17
CA LEU A 36 -13.16 -4.13 -4.39
C LEU A 36 -12.50 -3.66 -3.09
N ALA A 37 -12.76 -4.36 -1.98
CA ALA A 37 -11.99 -4.26 -0.76
C ALA A 37 -10.72 -5.11 -0.91
N ASN A 38 -9.65 -4.53 -1.44
CA ASN A 38 -8.43 -5.25 -1.85
C ASN A 38 -7.19 -4.93 -1.03
N CYS A 39 -7.33 -4.29 0.13
CA CYS A 39 -6.18 -3.99 0.96
C CYS A 39 -5.55 -5.27 1.56
N SER A 40 -4.22 -5.26 1.69
CA SER A 40 -3.52 -6.29 2.46
C SER A 40 -3.66 -6.01 3.95
N PRO A 41 -4.13 -6.97 4.77
CA PRO A 41 -4.21 -6.77 6.21
C PRO A 41 -2.83 -6.70 6.86
N ALA A 42 -2.69 -5.92 7.93
CA ALA A 42 -1.51 -5.88 8.79
C ALA A 42 -1.78 -6.57 10.12
N LEU A 43 -0.75 -7.17 10.72
CA LEU A 43 -0.85 -7.92 11.97
C LEU A 43 0.09 -7.35 13.04
N HIS A 44 -0.42 -7.21 14.25
CA HIS A 44 0.39 -6.94 15.44
C HIS A 44 -0.20 -7.61 16.66
N GLY A 45 0.56 -8.50 17.31
CA GLY A 45 0.05 -9.28 18.44
C GLY A 45 -1.21 -10.06 18.07
N ASP A 46 -2.29 -9.84 18.78
CA ASP A 46 -3.59 -10.45 18.52
C ASP A 46 -4.53 -9.59 17.66
N LEU A 47 -4.01 -8.50 17.07
CA LEU A 47 -4.80 -7.58 16.26
C LEU A 47 -4.48 -7.75 14.77
N LEU A 48 -5.54 -7.70 13.97
CA LEU A 48 -5.52 -7.63 12.52
C LEU A 48 -6.16 -6.31 12.08
N PHE A 49 -5.43 -5.53 11.30
CA PHE A 49 -5.88 -4.23 10.80
C PHE A 49 -6.21 -4.32 9.32
N CYS A 50 -7.37 -3.76 8.93
CA CYS A 50 -7.87 -3.86 7.57
C CYS A 50 -8.54 -2.55 7.16
N SER A 51 -8.29 -2.07 5.93
CA SER A 51 -9.12 -1.05 5.31
C SER A 51 -10.45 -1.65 4.89
N THR A 52 -11.55 -0.91 5.05
CA THR A 52 -12.89 -1.42 4.70
C THR A 52 -13.22 -1.28 3.22
N GLY A 53 -12.46 -0.47 2.47
CA GLY A 53 -12.80 -0.13 1.09
C GLY A 53 -14.01 0.81 0.95
N ASN A 54 -14.55 1.34 2.07
CA ASN A 54 -15.69 2.26 2.03
C ASN A 54 -15.44 3.42 1.06
N GLY A 55 -16.38 3.72 0.16
CA GLY A 55 -16.15 4.68 -0.89
C GLY A 55 -17.43 5.21 -1.54
N GLN A 56 -17.26 5.73 -2.74
CA GLN A 56 -18.36 6.23 -3.58
C GLN A 56 -19.22 5.10 -4.12
N ASP A 57 -20.43 5.44 -4.57
CA ASP A 57 -21.28 4.54 -5.36
C ASP A 57 -20.77 4.41 -6.81
N GLU A 58 -21.41 3.53 -7.57
CA GLU A 58 -21.09 3.28 -8.97
C GLU A 58 -21.24 4.53 -9.89
N SER A 59 -21.96 5.55 -9.42
CA SER A 59 -22.11 6.82 -10.16
C SER A 59 -20.93 7.77 -9.94
N HIS A 60 -20.03 7.47 -9.01
CA HIS A 60 -18.90 8.31 -8.58
C HIS A 60 -19.34 9.70 -8.07
N VAL A 61 -20.53 9.78 -7.49
CA VAL A 61 -21.13 11.04 -7.01
C VAL A 61 -21.44 11.02 -5.53
N ASN A 62 -21.98 9.89 -5.02
CA ASN A 62 -22.47 9.81 -3.66
C ASN A 62 -21.58 8.91 -2.81
N ILE A 63 -21.55 9.17 -1.50
CA ILE A 63 -20.96 8.29 -0.50
C ILE A 63 -22.11 7.66 0.29
N PRO A 64 -22.50 6.41 -0.02
CA PRO A 64 -23.66 5.78 0.59
C PRO A 64 -23.55 5.59 2.10
N SER A 65 -22.33 5.37 2.58
CA SER A 65 -22.05 5.08 3.99
C SER A 65 -21.01 6.04 4.59
N PRO A 66 -21.33 7.35 4.75
CA PRO A 66 -20.36 8.34 5.22
C PRO A 66 -19.97 8.16 6.70
N LYS A 67 -20.71 7.33 7.45
CA LYS A 67 -20.42 7.03 8.86
C LYS A 67 -19.69 5.72 9.06
N ALA A 68 -19.57 4.90 8.02
CA ALA A 68 -18.83 3.66 8.12
C ALA A 68 -17.33 3.90 8.29
N PRO A 69 -16.64 3.04 9.03
CA PRO A 69 -15.20 3.20 9.26
C PRO A 69 -14.38 3.03 7.99
N SER A 70 -13.25 3.71 7.95
CA SER A 70 -12.22 3.55 6.92
C SER A 70 -11.26 2.40 7.22
N ILE A 71 -11.06 2.14 8.51
CA ILE A 71 -10.17 1.10 9.03
C ILE A 71 -10.82 0.44 10.24
N VAL A 72 -10.63 -0.87 10.33
CA VAL A 72 -11.04 -1.70 11.47
C VAL A 72 -9.85 -2.45 12.05
N ALA A 73 -9.87 -2.68 13.36
CA ALA A 73 -8.99 -3.62 14.03
C ALA A 73 -9.84 -4.78 14.56
N LEU A 74 -9.48 -5.99 14.17
CA LEU A 74 -10.16 -7.22 14.57
C LEU A 74 -9.22 -8.05 15.44
N ASN A 75 -9.79 -8.80 16.39
CA ASN A 75 -9.03 -9.85 17.06
C ASN A 75 -8.81 -11.01 16.07
N ARG A 76 -7.56 -11.32 15.74
CA ARG A 76 -7.21 -12.30 14.72
C ARG A 76 -7.68 -13.74 15.01
N THR A 77 -7.91 -14.06 16.30
CA THR A 77 -8.34 -15.40 16.70
C THR A 77 -9.85 -15.55 16.66
N THR A 78 -10.58 -14.48 17.02
CA THR A 78 -12.04 -14.54 17.18
C THR A 78 -12.82 -13.81 16.10
N GLY A 79 -12.17 -13.00 15.25
CA GLY A 79 -12.81 -12.12 14.27
C GLY A 79 -13.56 -10.95 14.85
N LYS A 80 -13.58 -10.77 16.18
CA LYS A 80 -14.35 -9.69 16.82
C LYS A 80 -13.72 -8.34 16.59
N LEU A 81 -14.56 -7.34 16.32
CA LEU A 81 -14.18 -5.94 16.24
C LEU A 81 -13.62 -5.47 17.59
N VAL A 82 -12.44 -4.85 17.57
CA VAL A 82 -11.77 -4.27 18.74
C VAL A 82 -11.90 -2.75 18.73
N TRP A 83 -11.58 -2.12 17.59
CA TRP A 83 -11.79 -0.68 17.38
C TRP A 83 -11.96 -0.38 15.89
N GLU A 84 -12.49 0.79 15.60
CA GLU A 84 -12.69 1.31 14.25
C GLU A 84 -12.46 2.83 14.22
N ASP A 85 -12.17 3.38 13.03
CA ASP A 85 -12.06 4.83 12.82
C ASP A 85 -12.71 5.27 11.53
N ASN A 86 -13.53 6.33 11.61
CA ASN A 86 -14.19 6.97 10.46
C ASN A 86 -13.82 8.46 10.31
N SER A 87 -12.60 8.85 10.68
CA SER A 87 -12.13 10.25 10.58
C SER A 87 -12.25 10.87 9.18
N VAL A 88 -12.46 10.06 8.15
CA VAL A 88 -12.69 10.53 6.77
C VAL A 88 -14.10 11.10 6.57
N GLU A 89 -15.10 10.47 7.16
CA GLU A 89 -16.51 10.82 7.02
C GLU A 89 -16.96 10.85 5.54
N ASP A 90 -17.54 11.95 5.07
CA ASP A 90 -18.00 12.15 3.69
C ASP A 90 -16.92 12.75 2.76
N ARG A 91 -15.67 12.86 3.21
CA ARG A 91 -14.58 13.46 2.44
C ARG A 91 -13.85 12.47 1.53
N ILE A 92 -14.37 11.27 1.37
CA ILE A 92 -13.80 10.26 0.47
C ILE A 92 -13.86 10.78 -0.97
N LEU A 93 -12.70 10.85 -1.62
CA LEU A 93 -12.62 11.37 -2.99
C LEU A 93 -13.06 10.33 -4.02
N HIS A 94 -12.77 9.04 -3.77
CA HIS A 94 -13.19 7.94 -4.64
C HIS A 94 -13.40 6.66 -3.81
N GLY A 95 -12.31 5.99 -3.36
CA GLY A 95 -12.35 4.80 -2.53
C GLY A 95 -11.29 4.81 -1.44
N GLN A 96 -11.12 3.69 -0.75
CA GLN A 96 -10.11 3.53 0.30
C GLN A 96 -9.39 2.21 0.12
N TRP A 97 -8.27 2.22 -0.57
CA TRP A 97 -7.56 1.02 -1.01
C TRP A 97 -6.16 0.87 -0.42
N SER A 98 -5.65 1.89 0.28
CA SER A 98 -4.36 1.80 0.97
C SER A 98 -4.38 0.70 2.02
N ALA A 99 -3.37 -0.14 2.05
CA ALA A 99 -3.19 -1.08 3.14
C ALA A 99 -2.61 -0.37 4.38
N PRO A 100 -3.03 -0.72 5.60
CA PRO A 100 -2.42 -0.21 6.80
C PRO A 100 -1.02 -0.77 7.00
N SER A 101 -0.12 0.02 7.60
CA SER A 101 1.17 -0.44 8.09
C SER A 101 1.22 -0.38 9.61
N VAL A 102 1.93 -1.31 10.23
CA VAL A 102 2.11 -1.33 11.68
C VAL A 102 3.58 -1.35 12.04
N GLY A 103 3.97 -0.49 12.98
CA GLY A 103 5.36 -0.41 13.43
C GLY A 103 5.52 0.43 14.68
N ARG A 104 6.69 0.32 15.32
CA ARG A 104 7.03 1.15 16.46
C ARG A 104 7.51 2.52 15.97
N ILE A 105 6.89 3.57 16.48
CA ILE A 105 7.26 4.96 16.24
C ILE A 105 7.41 5.64 17.60
N GLY A 106 8.61 6.01 17.98
CA GLY A 106 8.96 6.37 19.35
C GLY A 106 8.68 5.20 20.30
N ASP A 107 7.98 5.47 21.38
CA ASP A 107 7.64 4.45 22.39
C ASP A 107 6.30 3.73 22.14
N VAL A 108 5.59 4.07 21.05
CA VAL A 108 4.25 3.57 20.75
C VAL A 108 4.26 2.70 19.49
N VAL A 109 3.59 1.55 19.53
CA VAL A 109 3.25 0.81 18.32
C VAL A 109 2.08 1.50 17.67
N GLN A 110 2.27 1.92 16.43
CA GLN A 110 1.27 2.67 15.67
C GLN A 110 0.82 1.89 14.45
N VAL A 111 -0.44 2.03 14.13
CA VAL A 111 -0.99 1.70 12.81
C VAL A 111 -1.05 2.99 12.01
N VAL A 112 -0.47 2.98 10.84
CA VAL A 112 -0.46 4.12 9.91
C VAL A 112 -1.26 3.75 8.67
N HIS A 113 -2.25 4.57 8.32
CA HIS A 113 -3.16 4.30 7.22
C HIS A 113 -3.34 5.53 6.33
N GLY A 114 -3.13 5.33 5.03
CA GLY A 114 -3.47 6.30 3.99
C GLY A 114 -4.97 6.20 3.66
N GLN A 115 -5.65 7.33 3.48
CA GLN A 115 -7.10 7.32 3.34
C GLN A 115 -7.59 8.04 2.09
N GLY A 116 -8.86 7.81 1.75
CA GLY A 116 -9.50 8.28 0.54
C GLY A 116 -9.76 9.79 0.48
N ASP A 117 -9.50 10.53 1.55
CA ASP A 117 -9.51 12.01 1.57
C ASP A 117 -8.14 12.63 1.28
N GLY A 118 -7.13 11.79 1.03
CA GLY A 118 -5.75 12.22 0.81
C GLY A 118 -4.98 12.55 2.08
N TRP A 119 -5.54 12.20 3.24
CA TRP A 119 -4.86 12.29 4.52
C TRP A 119 -4.26 10.96 4.93
N ILE A 120 -3.10 11.02 5.57
CA ILE A 120 -2.52 9.88 6.25
C ILE A 120 -2.66 10.06 7.76
N ARG A 121 -3.04 9.00 8.46
CA ARG A 121 -3.31 9.04 9.91
C ARG A 121 -2.57 7.94 10.63
N GLY A 122 -2.07 8.28 11.83
CA GLY A 122 -1.43 7.34 12.74
C GLY A 122 -2.28 7.12 13.99
N TYR A 123 -2.45 5.85 14.36
CA TYR A 123 -3.25 5.40 15.49
C TYR A 123 -2.41 4.57 16.44
N GLU A 124 -2.70 4.64 17.75
CA GLU A 124 -2.19 3.66 18.69
C GLU A 124 -2.79 2.29 18.39
N ALA A 125 -1.94 1.29 18.17
CA ALA A 125 -2.39 -0.01 17.66
C ALA A 125 -3.42 -0.70 18.57
N GLU A 126 -3.23 -0.65 19.88
CA GLU A 126 -4.08 -1.35 20.86
C GLU A 126 -5.46 -0.69 21.03
N SER A 127 -5.52 0.64 21.02
CA SER A 127 -6.72 1.39 21.38
C SER A 127 -7.47 2.04 20.24
N GLY A 128 -6.84 2.15 19.05
CA GLY A 128 -7.37 2.93 17.93
C GLY A 128 -7.35 4.43 18.16
N LYS A 129 -6.74 4.92 19.25
CA LYS A 129 -6.64 6.35 19.50
C LYS A 129 -5.84 7.03 18.39
N LYS A 130 -6.46 7.96 17.66
CA LYS A 130 -5.78 8.77 16.67
C LYS A 130 -4.70 9.62 17.35
N LEU A 131 -3.46 9.46 16.92
CA LEU A 131 -2.30 10.15 17.48
C LEU A 131 -1.94 11.38 16.67
N TRP A 132 -2.02 11.27 15.35
CA TRP A 132 -1.70 12.34 14.41
C TRP A 132 -2.39 12.15 13.07
N GLU A 133 -2.43 13.23 12.30
CA GLU A 133 -2.87 13.24 10.90
C GLU A 133 -2.06 14.24 10.08
N PHE A 134 -1.91 13.97 8.77
CA PHE A 134 -1.14 14.78 7.84
C PHE A 134 -1.85 14.84 6.48
N ASP A 135 -2.10 16.05 5.95
CA ASP A 135 -2.64 16.25 4.61
C ASP A 135 -1.52 16.15 3.57
N THR A 136 -1.64 15.20 2.64
CA THR A 136 -0.66 15.00 1.57
C THR A 136 -0.95 15.84 0.34
N ASN A 137 -1.99 16.66 0.37
CA ASN A 137 -2.35 17.52 -0.75
C ASN A 137 -1.99 18.98 -0.48
N PRO A 138 -1.42 19.70 -1.45
CA PRO A 138 -1.34 21.15 -1.40
C PRO A 138 -2.72 21.78 -1.20
N LYS A 139 -2.77 22.93 -0.51
CA LYS A 139 -4.04 23.59 -0.15
C LYS A 139 -4.87 24.06 -1.36
N ASP A 140 -4.22 24.30 -2.48
CA ASP A 140 -4.82 24.72 -3.74
C ASP A 140 -5.16 23.56 -4.67
N SER A 141 -4.98 22.32 -4.18
CA SER A 141 -5.32 21.12 -4.95
C SER A 141 -6.83 21.01 -5.18
N VAL A 142 -7.22 20.54 -6.36
CA VAL A 142 -8.62 20.42 -6.80
C VAL A 142 -8.85 19.02 -7.37
N TRP A 143 -9.88 18.34 -6.84
CA TRP A 143 -10.33 17.06 -7.37
C TRP A 143 -11.09 17.22 -8.70
N PRO A 144 -10.91 16.32 -9.67
CA PRO A 144 -9.92 15.20 -9.74
C PRO A 144 -8.59 15.64 -10.37
N LYS A 145 -8.38 16.93 -10.64
CA LYS A 145 -7.26 17.42 -11.45
C LYS A 145 -5.90 17.31 -10.74
N THR A 146 -5.82 17.82 -9.52
CA THR A 146 -4.55 17.95 -8.78
C THR A 146 -4.62 17.48 -7.33
N ARG A 147 -5.85 17.21 -6.79
CA ARG A 147 -6.02 16.60 -5.47
C ARG A 147 -5.96 15.08 -5.60
N ASN A 148 -5.23 14.42 -4.73
CA ASN A 148 -5.02 12.98 -4.73
C ASN A 148 -5.59 12.35 -3.46
N GLU A 149 -5.86 11.07 -3.54
CA GLU A 149 -6.11 10.16 -2.42
C GLU A 149 -4.84 9.35 -2.11
N LEU A 150 -4.92 8.44 -1.18
CA LEU A 150 -3.82 7.53 -0.85
C LEU A 150 -4.22 6.10 -1.17
N ILE A 151 -3.55 5.50 -2.16
CA ILE A 151 -3.69 4.09 -2.57
C ILE A 151 -2.46 3.31 -2.12
N SER A 152 -1.28 3.90 -2.22
CA SER A 152 -0.03 3.28 -1.79
C SER A 152 -0.03 2.98 -0.28
N THR A 153 0.66 1.92 0.11
CA THR A 153 0.84 1.56 1.53
C THR A 153 1.90 2.45 2.16
N PRO A 154 1.66 3.05 3.33
CA PRO A 154 2.71 3.78 4.07
C PRO A 154 3.86 2.87 4.47
N VAL A 155 5.09 3.37 4.50
CA VAL A 155 6.26 2.61 4.93
C VAL A 155 6.89 3.27 6.15
N ILE A 156 7.06 2.51 7.23
CA ILE A 156 7.61 2.99 8.51
C ILE A 156 9.05 2.53 8.64
N VAL A 157 9.99 3.49 8.73
CA VAL A 157 11.40 3.20 9.01
C VAL A 157 11.94 4.26 9.98
N ASP A 158 12.52 3.84 11.11
CA ASP A 158 13.18 4.73 12.08
C ASP A 158 12.36 5.97 12.48
N ASN A 159 11.09 5.77 12.84
CA ASN A 159 10.12 6.82 13.20
C ASN A 159 9.63 7.70 12.02
N VAL A 160 10.13 7.49 10.82
CA VAL A 160 9.73 8.22 9.62
C VAL A 160 8.72 7.39 8.85
N VAL A 161 7.67 8.05 8.38
CA VAL A 161 6.66 7.46 7.49
C VAL A 161 6.89 8.01 6.09
N TYR A 162 7.08 7.11 5.13
CA TYR A 162 7.23 7.42 3.71
C TYR A 162 5.94 7.05 2.98
N ILE A 163 5.44 7.96 2.14
CA ILE A 163 4.21 7.78 1.36
C ILE A 163 4.27 8.61 0.08
N ALA A 164 3.65 8.10 -0.98
CA ALA A 164 3.31 8.89 -2.16
C ALA A 164 1.80 8.88 -2.36
N ASN A 165 1.25 10.00 -2.84
CA ASN A 165 -0.16 10.09 -3.17
C ASN A 165 -0.41 9.92 -4.67
N GLY A 166 -1.64 9.60 -5.02
CA GLY A 166 -2.07 9.39 -6.39
C GLY A 166 -3.57 9.25 -6.49
N GLN A 167 -4.00 8.71 -7.59
CA GLN A 167 -5.39 8.33 -7.86
C GLN A 167 -5.37 6.99 -8.57
N ASP A 168 -6.55 6.38 -8.73
CA ASP A 168 -6.64 5.23 -9.58
C ASP A 168 -6.28 5.57 -11.04
N PRO A 169 -5.90 4.56 -11.82
CA PRO A 169 -5.47 4.77 -13.20
C PRO A 169 -6.52 5.36 -14.13
N GLU A 170 -7.81 5.28 -13.80
CA GLU A 170 -8.90 5.86 -14.60
C GLU A 170 -8.79 7.39 -14.68
N HIS A 171 -8.22 8.03 -13.67
CA HIS A 171 -7.97 9.46 -13.65
C HIS A 171 -6.68 9.87 -14.36
N GLY A 172 -5.95 8.89 -14.93
CA GLY A 172 -4.76 9.09 -15.73
C GLY A 172 -3.55 9.60 -14.96
N GLU A 173 -2.53 9.98 -15.72
CA GLU A 173 -1.33 10.60 -15.19
C GLU A 173 -1.62 12.00 -14.67
N GLY A 174 -1.10 12.34 -13.52
CA GLY A 174 -1.30 13.64 -12.92
C GLY A 174 -0.13 14.00 -12.01
N ILE A 175 -0.22 15.16 -11.38
CA ILE A 175 0.76 15.60 -10.39
C ILE A 175 0.59 14.74 -9.14
N GLY A 176 1.66 14.08 -8.73
CA GLY A 176 1.75 13.36 -7.46
C GLY A 176 2.69 14.06 -6.49
N HIS A 177 2.70 13.59 -5.27
CA HIS A 177 3.57 14.10 -4.21
C HIS A 177 4.08 12.94 -3.36
N ALA A 178 5.35 12.98 -2.98
CA ALA A 178 5.91 12.03 -2.04
C ALA A 178 6.44 12.75 -0.79
N TYR A 179 6.32 12.09 0.35
CA TYR A 179 6.60 12.68 1.65
C TYR A 179 7.42 11.76 2.55
N ALA A 180 8.26 12.37 3.39
CA ALA A 180 8.73 11.78 4.63
C ALA A 180 8.15 12.57 5.80
N ILE A 181 7.53 11.87 6.74
CA ILE A 181 6.77 12.43 7.84
C ILE A 181 7.33 11.91 9.16
N ASP A 182 7.59 12.80 10.12
CA ASP A 182 7.96 12.46 11.49
C ASP A 182 6.72 11.99 12.27
N GLY A 183 6.52 10.66 12.34
CA GLY A 183 5.40 10.04 13.04
C GLY A 183 5.45 10.15 14.58
N THR A 184 6.49 10.75 15.15
CA THR A 184 6.57 11.01 16.60
C THR A 184 5.72 12.21 17.03
N LYS A 185 5.32 13.08 16.11
CA LYS A 185 4.49 14.26 16.37
C LYS A 185 3.05 13.88 16.68
N ARG A 186 2.27 14.83 17.17
CA ARG A 186 0.87 14.61 17.60
C ARG A 186 -0.07 15.71 17.10
N GLY A 187 -1.33 15.32 16.84
CA GLY A 187 -2.38 16.21 16.30
C GLY A 187 -2.28 16.38 14.79
N ASP A 188 -2.73 17.51 14.24
CA ASP A 188 -2.46 17.87 12.84
C ASP A 188 -0.99 18.24 12.69
N ILE A 189 -0.25 17.33 12.08
CA ILE A 189 1.20 17.47 11.89
C ILE A 189 1.59 17.88 10.48
N THR A 190 0.66 18.33 9.65
CA THR A 190 0.90 18.70 8.25
C THR A 190 2.10 19.63 8.09
N LYS A 191 2.28 20.56 9.04
CA LYS A 191 3.43 21.48 9.03
C LYS A 191 4.58 21.02 9.91
N THR A 192 4.28 20.46 11.08
CA THR A 192 5.27 20.17 12.14
C THR A 192 5.93 18.83 11.98
N GLY A 193 5.28 17.89 11.27
CA GLY A 193 5.79 16.55 10.98
C GLY A 193 6.45 16.42 9.62
N LEU A 194 6.39 17.44 8.76
CA LEU A 194 7.01 17.40 7.45
C LEU A 194 8.55 17.39 7.57
N ILE A 195 9.18 16.29 7.13
CA ILE A 195 10.65 16.20 7.00
C ILE A 195 11.05 16.68 5.62
N TRP A 196 10.47 16.11 4.59
CA TRP A 196 10.64 16.58 3.20
C TRP A 196 9.43 16.26 2.34
N HIS A 197 9.30 17.03 1.26
CA HIS A 197 8.29 16.89 0.22
C HIS A 197 9.00 16.85 -1.14
N TYR A 198 8.63 15.88 -1.96
CA TYR A 198 9.12 15.73 -3.33
C TYR A 198 7.95 15.85 -4.31
N ASP A 199 8.00 16.86 -5.18
CA ASP A 199 6.94 17.28 -6.10
C ASP A 199 7.27 17.01 -7.58
N LYS A 200 8.32 16.22 -7.85
CA LYS A 200 8.72 15.84 -9.21
C LYS A 200 8.28 14.42 -9.58
N ILE A 201 7.46 13.83 -8.77
CA ILE A 201 6.81 12.53 -9.01
C ILE A 201 5.42 12.77 -9.60
N ARG A 202 4.97 11.87 -10.45
CA ARG A 202 3.59 11.80 -10.88
C ARG A 202 2.75 10.99 -9.90
N ARG A 203 1.43 10.85 -10.16
CA ARG A 203 0.55 10.02 -9.33
C ARG A 203 1.14 8.64 -9.13
N SER A 204 1.15 8.18 -7.89
CA SER A 204 1.71 6.90 -7.50
C SER A 204 0.70 6.07 -6.73
N ILE A 205 0.60 4.81 -7.09
CA ILE A 205 -0.13 3.77 -6.36
C ILE A 205 0.85 2.76 -5.71
N SER A 206 2.14 2.95 -5.94
CA SER A 206 3.20 2.05 -5.52
C SER A 206 3.65 2.31 -4.08
N THR A 207 3.91 1.23 -3.35
CA THR A 207 4.52 1.27 -2.02
C THR A 207 6.01 1.52 -2.15
N ALA A 208 6.56 2.40 -1.32
CA ALA A 208 8.00 2.69 -1.32
C ALA A 208 8.84 1.49 -0.88
N ALA A 209 10.04 1.32 -1.45
CA ALA A 209 11.09 0.52 -0.84
C ALA A 209 12.13 1.44 -0.19
N VAL A 210 12.48 1.18 1.06
CA VAL A 210 13.50 1.97 1.79
C VAL A 210 14.67 1.06 2.11
N TYR A 211 15.85 1.40 1.59
CA TYR A 211 17.03 0.57 1.76
C TYR A 211 18.30 1.43 1.83
N GLU A 212 19.12 1.21 2.85
CA GLU A 212 20.41 1.90 3.06
C GLU A 212 20.35 3.43 2.89
N GLY A 213 19.29 4.06 3.46
CA GLY A 213 19.13 5.50 3.42
C GLY A 213 18.66 6.06 2.06
N ILE A 214 18.12 5.20 1.21
CA ILE A 214 17.53 5.56 -0.08
C ILE A 214 16.05 5.12 -0.09
N VAL A 215 15.18 5.97 -0.60
CA VAL A 215 13.76 5.68 -0.86
C VAL A 215 13.60 5.48 -2.36
N TYR A 216 13.07 4.33 -2.75
CA TYR A 216 12.70 4.01 -4.12
C TYR A 216 11.19 4.11 -4.24
N LEU A 217 10.70 4.90 -5.18
CA LEU A 217 9.29 5.15 -5.45
C LEU A 217 9.05 5.09 -6.94
N SER A 218 8.08 4.31 -7.40
CA SER A 218 7.61 4.36 -8.78
C SER A 218 6.32 5.15 -8.88
N ASP A 219 6.13 5.81 -10.02
CA ASP A 219 4.87 6.45 -10.35
C ASP A 219 4.16 5.74 -11.51
N PHE A 220 2.90 6.08 -11.69
CA PHE A 220 2.05 5.45 -12.70
C PHE A 220 2.50 5.73 -14.14
N SER A 221 3.23 6.83 -14.37
CA SER A 221 3.78 7.16 -15.70
C SER A 221 5.02 6.34 -16.07
N GLY A 222 5.49 5.46 -15.18
CA GLY A 222 6.61 4.56 -15.46
C GLY A 222 7.97 5.03 -14.97
N PHE A 223 8.03 6.08 -14.13
CA PHE A 223 9.31 6.51 -13.58
C PHE A 223 9.59 5.89 -12.22
N LEU A 224 10.79 5.34 -12.06
CA LEU A 224 11.33 4.93 -10.76
C LEU A 224 12.28 6.01 -10.25
N HIS A 225 11.94 6.59 -9.11
CA HIS A 225 12.72 7.64 -8.45
C HIS A 225 13.51 7.04 -7.28
N ALA A 226 14.80 7.33 -7.21
CA ALA A 226 15.63 7.07 -6.02
C ALA A 226 15.91 8.40 -5.32
N LEU A 227 15.48 8.52 -4.07
CA LEU A 227 15.61 9.72 -3.27
C LEU A 227 16.48 9.45 -2.05
N ASP A 228 17.27 10.43 -1.66
CA ASP A 228 17.97 10.38 -0.36
C ASP A 228 16.92 10.43 0.77
N ALA A 229 16.90 9.41 1.62
CA ALA A 229 15.87 9.22 2.63
C ALA A 229 15.80 10.34 3.68
N LYS A 230 16.90 11.03 3.95
CA LYS A 230 16.96 12.12 4.93
C LYS A 230 16.51 13.46 4.36
N THR A 231 16.75 13.70 3.09
CA THR A 231 16.59 15.03 2.48
C THR A 231 15.54 15.11 1.38
N GLY A 232 15.07 13.97 0.86
CA GLY A 232 14.17 13.90 -0.28
C GLY A 232 14.79 14.32 -1.62
N LYS A 233 16.11 14.58 -1.64
CA LYS A 233 16.79 14.98 -2.88
C LYS A 233 16.87 13.80 -3.84
N PRO A 234 16.52 13.98 -5.12
CA PRO A 234 16.66 12.92 -6.10
C PRO A 234 18.14 12.57 -6.31
N LEU A 235 18.44 11.29 -6.32
CA LEU A 235 19.73 10.73 -6.66
C LEU A 235 19.77 10.39 -8.14
N TRP A 236 18.74 9.70 -8.61
CA TRP A 236 18.52 9.36 -10.01
C TRP A 236 17.04 9.06 -10.26
N VAL A 237 16.67 9.06 -11.53
CA VAL A 237 15.36 8.64 -12.04
C VAL A 237 15.59 7.71 -13.21
N HIS A 238 14.85 6.60 -13.26
CA HIS A 238 14.87 5.64 -14.36
C HIS A 238 13.51 5.59 -15.03
N ASP A 239 13.51 5.63 -16.36
CA ASP A 239 12.31 5.50 -17.19
C ASP A 239 12.12 4.03 -17.56
N MET A 240 10.98 3.45 -17.17
CA MET A 240 10.59 2.07 -17.51
C MET A 240 9.96 1.97 -18.91
N PHE A 241 9.65 3.12 -19.55
CA PHE A 241 8.97 3.26 -20.85
C PHE A 241 7.54 2.71 -20.89
N ALA A 242 7.01 2.22 -19.79
CA ALA A 242 5.63 1.72 -19.66
C ALA A 242 5.08 2.05 -18.26
N ALA A 243 3.76 2.05 -18.11
CA ALA A 243 3.11 2.33 -16.84
C ALA A 243 3.51 1.30 -15.76
N VAL A 244 3.73 1.78 -14.53
CA VAL A 244 4.08 0.93 -13.39
C VAL A 244 2.94 0.85 -12.39
N TRP A 245 2.41 -0.35 -12.22
CA TRP A 245 1.38 -0.69 -11.22
C TRP A 245 1.98 -1.35 -9.99
N SER A 246 3.13 -1.99 -10.17
CA SER A 246 3.84 -2.71 -9.13
C SER A 246 4.58 -1.77 -8.17
N SER A 247 5.11 -2.33 -7.12
CA SER A 247 5.98 -1.60 -6.19
C SER A 247 7.43 -2.06 -6.33
N PRO A 248 8.41 -1.17 -6.17
CA PRO A 248 9.81 -1.57 -6.12
C PRO A 248 10.07 -2.48 -4.92
N LEU A 249 10.87 -3.51 -5.12
CA LEU A 249 11.29 -4.43 -4.07
C LEU A 249 12.82 -4.51 -4.01
N VAL A 250 13.38 -4.29 -2.83
CA VAL A 250 14.81 -4.56 -2.58
C VAL A 250 14.95 -5.84 -1.77
N VAL A 251 15.57 -6.83 -2.35
CA VAL A 251 15.85 -8.12 -1.71
C VAL A 251 17.16 -8.70 -2.25
N ASP A 252 17.94 -9.32 -1.38
CA ASP A 252 19.21 -9.97 -1.72
C ASP A 252 20.16 -9.06 -2.54
N GLY A 253 20.25 -7.79 -2.11
CA GLY A 253 21.11 -6.79 -2.75
C GLY A 253 20.72 -6.40 -4.17
N LYS A 254 19.48 -6.64 -4.56
CA LYS A 254 18.92 -6.28 -5.88
C LYS A 254 17.60 -5.53 -5.72
N LEU A 255 17.37 -4.57 -6.59
CA LEU A 255 16.13 -3.82 -6.71
C LEU A 255 15.37 -4.35 -7.94
N TYR A 256 14.13 -4.74 -7.76
CA TYR A 256 13.25 -5.28 -8.79
C TYR A 256 12.06 -4.35 -9.01
N LEU A 257 11.66 -4.18 -10.27
CA LEU A 257 10.44 -3.46 -10.64
C LEU A 257 9.88 -4.07 -11.93
N GLY A 258 8.57 -4.31 -11.96
CA GLY A 258 7.85 -4.77 -13.15
C GLY A 258 6.95 -3.68 -13.71
N ASP A 259 6.60 -3.76 -15.00
CA ASP A 259 5.76 -2.79 -15.69
C ASP A 259 4.63 -3.43 -16.51
N GLU A 260 3.82 -2.58 -17.15
CA GLU A 260 2.64 -2.97 -17.93
C GLU A 260 3.01 -3.66 -19.26
N ASP A 261 4.15 -3.38 -19.85
CA ASP A 261 4.62 -4.04 -21.08
C ASP A 261 5.23 -5.42 -20.80
N GLY A 262 5.39 -5.75 -19.51
CA GLY A 262 5.85 -7.06 -19.04
C GLY A 262 7.35 -7.12 -18.78
N ASP A 263 8.03 -5.99 -18.77
CA ASP A 263 9.44 -5.95 -18.42
C ASP A 263 9.62 -5.99 -16.90
N VAL A 264 10.60 -6.76 -16.46
CA VAL A 264 11.11 -6.76 -15.10
C VAL A 264 12.54 -6.28 -15.13
N VAL A 265 12.77 -5.11 -14.60
CA VAL A 265 14.10 -4.51 -14.49
C VAL A 265 14.72 -4.88 -13.15
N VAL A 266 15.96 -5.36 -13.21
CA VAL A 266 16.78 -5.68 -12.04
C VAL A 266 17.93 -4.69 -11.96
N MET A 267 18.06 -4.01 -10.83
CA MET A 267 19.07 -2.98 -10.61
C MET A 267 19.90 -3.27 -9.37
N GLN A 268 21.08 -2.70 -9.31
CA GLN A 268 21.83 -2.62 -8.07
C GLN A 268 21.28 -1.45 -7.25
N PRO A 269 20.75 -1.67 -6.02
CA PRO A 269 20.35 -0.57 -5.18
C PRO A 269 21.56 0.27 -4.80
N GLY A 270 21.43 1.61 -4.81
CA GLY A 270 22.52 2.51 -4.50
C GLY A 270 22.28 3.95 -4.97
N ARG A 271 23.26 4.80 -4.72
CA ARG A 271 23.20 6.24 -5.03
C ARG A 271 23.40 6.56 -6.52
N GLU A 272 23.84 5.59 -7.30
CA GLU A 272 24.04 5.68 -8.75
C GLU A 272 23.11 4.68 -9.44
N LEU A 273 22.55 5.06 -10.59
CA LEU A 273 21.72 4.18 -11.40
C LEU A 273 22.60 3.10 -12.03
N LYS A 274 22.29 1.85 -11.77
CA LYS A 274 22.95 0.71 -12.39
C LYS A 274 21.96 -0.40 -12.65
N VAL A 275 21.58 -0.54 -13.92
CA VAL A 275 20.77 -1.66 -14.40
C VAL A 275 21.65 -2.90 -14.53
N ILE A 276 21.21 -4.01 -13.96
CA ILE A 276 21.88 -5.33 -14.03
C ILE A 276 21.32 -6.13 -15.20
N SER A 277 19.99 -6.19 -15.29
CA SER A 277 19.29 -6.90 -16.36
C SER A 277 17.87 -6.38 -16.52
N GLU A 278 17.32 -6.61 -17.67
CA GLU A 278 15.93 -6.37 -18.03
C GLU A 278 15.42 -7.60 -18.77
N VAL A 279 14.26 -8.11 -18.36
CA VAL A 279 13.70 -9.35 -18.89
C VAL A 279 12.22 -9.16 -19.13
N ASN A 280 11.78 -9.32 -20.37
CA ASN A 280 10.36 -9.32 -20.70
C ASN A 280 9.73 -10.67 -20.36
N MET A 281 8.67 -10.66 -19.54
CA MET A 281 7.95 -11.85 -19.07
C MET A 281 6.83 -12.30 -20.02
N GLY A 282 6.69 -11.66 -21.18
CA GLY A 282 5.75 -12.03 -22.24
C GLY A 282 4.31 -11.52 -22.05
N SER A 283 4.00 -10.88 -20.94
CA SER A 283 2.77 -10.12 -20.71
C SER A 283 2.90 -9.27 -19.44
N SER A 284 2.00 -8.30 -19.25
CA SER A 284 2.03 -7.28 -18.18
C SER A 284 2.33 -7.85 -16.79
N VAL A 285 3.25 -7.21 -16.08
CA VAL A 285 3.60 -7.50 -14.69
C VAL A 285 3.03 -6.40 -13.79
N TYR A 286 1.79 -6.59 -13.35
CA TYR A 286 1.10 -5.64 -12.47
C TYR A 286 1.44 -5.81 -10.98
N SER A 287 1.86 -7.00 -10.59
CA SER A 287 2.15 -7.32 -9.19
C SER A 287 3.61 -7.07 -8.82
N THR A 288 3.83 -6.71 -7.58
CA THR A 288 5.17 -6.67 -7.00
C THR A 288 5.79 -8.07 -6.99
N VAL A 289 7.08 -8.14 -7.28
CA VAL A 289 7.87 -9.37 -7.15
C VAL A 289 7.91 -9.82 -5.70
N VAL A 290 7.73 -11.11 -5.42
CA VAL A 290 7.63 -11.65 -4.04
C VAL A 290 8.73 -12.67 -3.75
N PRO A 291 9.59 -12.44 -2.74
CA PRO A 291 10.57 -13.42 -2.29
C PRO A 291 9.95 -14.31 -1.21
N ALA A 292 10.09 -15.62 -1.35
CA ALA A 292 9.72 -16.57 -0.29
C ALA A 292 10.59 -17.85 -0.35
N ASN A 293 11.10 -18.29 0.80
CA ASN A 293 11.82 -19.56 0.94
C ASN A 293 12.96 -19.77 -0.08
N GLY A 294 13.77 -18.72 -0.32
CA GLY A 294 14.87 -18.80 -1.30
C GLY A 294 14.44 -18.79 -2.75
N THR A 295 13.18 -18.48 -3.02
CA THR A 295 12.60 -18.42 -4.36
C THR A 295 12.02 -17.03 -4.60
N LEU A 296 12.24 -16.48 -5.79
CA LEU A 296 11.63 -15.24 -6.25
C LEU A 296 10.43 -15.58 -7.14
N TYR A 297 9.27 -15.06 -6.78
CA TYR A 297 8.03 -15.24 -7.54
C TYR A 297 7.70 -13.98 -8.31
N ILE A 298 7.48 -14.15 -9.62
CA ILE A 298 7.05 -13.08 -10.52
C ILE A 298 5.75 -13.53 -11.18
N MET A 299 4.70 -12.74 -11.07
CA MET A 299 3.42 -13.02 -11.69
C MET A 299 3.15 -12.02 -12.81
N ASN A 300 2.90 -12.52 -14.01
CA ASN A 300 2.33 -11.76 -15.11
C ASN A 300 0.84 -12.12 -15.27
N ARG A 301 0.14 -11.56 -16.27
CA ARG A 301 -1.29 -11.83 -16.47
C ARG A 301 -1.65 -13.31 -16.66
N ASN A 302 -0.71 -14.13 -17.11
CA ASN A 302 -0.98 -15.49 -17.60
C ASN A 302 -0.23 -16.56 -16.82
N GLN A 303 0.85 -16.20 -16.10
CA GLN A 303 1.80 -17.17 -15.54
C GLN A 303 2.35 -16.69 -14.21
N LEU A 304 2.63 -17.65 -13.33
CA LEU A 304 3.44 -17.45 -12.13
C LEU A 304 4.81 -18.12 -12.36
N TRP A 305 5.85 -17.31 -12.31
CA TRP A 305 7.24 -17.76 -12.41
C TRP A 305 7.84 -17.92 -11.03
N ALA A 306 8.51 -19.05 -10.79
CA ALA A 306 9.29 -19.32 -9.59
C ALA A 306 10.76 -19.44 -9.96
N LEU A 307 11.59 -18.50 -9.53
CA LEU A 307 13.01 -18.40 -9.85
C LEU A 307 13.83 -18.74 -8.61
N ALA A 308 14.61 -19.80 -8.69
CA ALA A 308 15.56 -20.18 -7.65
C ALA A 308 16.96 -20.35 -8.26
N GLU A 309 18.00 -20.12 -7.46
CA GLU A 309 19.37 -20.32 -7.90
C GLU A 309 19.61 -21.76 -8.38
N GLY A 310 20.22 -21.93 -9.52
CA GLY A 310 20.51 -23.26 -10.12
C GLY A 310 19.28 -23.99 -10.68
N ALA A 311 18.09 -23.42 -10.64
CA ALA A 311 16.90 -24.06 -11.21
C ALA A 311 16.92 -24.02 -12.74
N SER A 312 16.59 -25.15 -13.38
CA SER A 312 16.34 -25.21 -14.82
C SER A 312 14.85 -25.12 -15.11
N ARG A 313 14.48 -24.53 -16.27
CA ARG A 313 13.09 -24.47 -16.70
C ARG A 313 12.47 -25.87 -16.78
N LYS A 314 11.46 -26.13 -15.96
CA LYS A 314 10.57 -27.29 -16.12
C LYS A 314 9.38 -26.84 -16.95
N THR A 315 9.27 -27.32 -18.19
CA THR A 315 8.04 -27.20 -18.99
C THR A 315 7.11 -28.34 -18.58
N HIS A 316 5.97 -28.00 -18.07
CA HIS A 316 4.86 -28.93 -17.82
C HIS A 316 3.88 -28.85 -18.98
#